data_32e4411ef96fb219281a4dbfca5d5c37
#
_entry.id   32e4411ef96fb219281a4dbfca5d5c37
#
_cell.length_a   1.000
_cell.length_b   1.000
_cell.length_c   1.000
_cell.angle_alpha   90.00
_cell.angle_beta   90.00
_cell.angle_gamma   90.00
#
_symmetry.space_group_name_H-M   'P 1'
#
loop_
_entity.id
_entity.type
_entity.pdbx_description
1 polymer ?
#
loop_
_entity_poly.entity_id
_entity_poly.type
_entity_poly.pdbx_seq_one_letter_code
_entity_poly.pdbx_strand_id
1 'polypeptide(L)'
;YNELFKRSPHDADAMFRFQTDLARYAQLIRKTLLRTPPDPTSFRPRDIMELLWLAKQFWSLGEKELYEYIRFFTMSAADFLDDYFEDDLIKSAMASPGVIGTALGVYSPGSAYILLHHVMGDVDGNIGAWGLARGGMGAISKSLAGALQEHGGEIKTNAGVEKILVKEGKATGVVLENGDELQANIIVSNLDAKRTFTQCMDEADLPPSIYKKAENFKIRGSSGKVNIALSGLPKFNNVADNRYINRGGQAFVGSLETMERAYDCWKHGRWSDDPFIESVIPSAWDPTVAPPGK
;
A
#
# COMPACT_ATOMS: atom_id res chain seq x y z
N TYR A 1 -0.72 -25.94 -5.28
CA TYR A 1 -1.74 -26.69 -6.03
C TYR A 1 -2.35 -27.81 -5.17
N ASN A 2 -1.56 -28.77 -4.71
CA ASN A 2 -2.07 -29.98 -4.03
C ASN A 2 -2.93 -29.68 -2.79
N GLU A 3 -2.61 -28.68 -2.01
CA GLU A 3 -3.41 -28.34 -0.83
C GLU A 3 -4.75 -27.67 -1.22
N LEU A 4 -4.74 -26.82 -2.23
CA LEU A 4 -5.97 -26.26 -2.78
C LEU A 4 -6.84 -27.34 -3.41
N PHE A 5 -6.23 -28.26 -4.17
CA PHE A 5 -6.93 -29.38 -4.83
C PHE A 5 -7.66 -30.29 -3.84
N LYS A 6 -7.08 -30.55 -2.66
CA LYS A 6 -7.75 -31.32 -1.60
C LYS A 6 -9.04 -30.65 -1.11
N ARG A 7 -9.11 -29.32 -1.19
CA ARG A 7 -10.25 -28.55 -0.73
C ARG A 7 -11.27 -28.31 -1.85
N SER A 8 -10.82 -27.81 -2.98
CA SER A 8 -11.60 -27.56 -4.18
C SER A 8 -10.75 -27.84 -5.43
N PRO A 9 -11.00 -28.94 -6.16
CA PRO A 9 -10.33 -29.17 -7.44
C PRO A 9 -10.56 -28.07 -8.46
N HIS A 10 -11.78 -27.54 -8.53
CA HIS A 10 -12.13 -26.42 -9.41
C HIS A 10 -11.27 -25.19 -9.12
N ASP A 11 -11.17 -24.80 -7.85
CA ASP A 11 -10.45 -23.57 -7.47
C ASP A 11 -8.94 -23.74 -7.62
N ALA A 12 -8.40 -24.94 -7.43
CA ALA A 12 -7.01 -25.22 -7.71
C ALA A 12 -6.64 -25.01 -9.18
N ASP A 13 -7.51 -25.44 -10.10
CA ASP A 13 -7.33 -25.21 -11.53
C ASP A 13 -7.58 -23.74 -11.92
N ALA A 14 -8.57 -23.10 -11.31
CA ALA A 14 -8.88 -21.69 -11.54
C ALA A 14 -7.77 -20.74 -11.07
N MET A 15 -6.98 -21.13 -10.06
CA MET A 15 -5.90 -20.30 -9.51
C MET A 15 -4.88 -19.87 -10.57
N PHE A 16 -4.54 -20.76 -11.50
CA PHE A 16 -3.60 -20.41 -12.58
C PHE A 16 -4.17 -19.32 -13.51
N ARG A 17 -5.45 -19.42 -13.87
CA ARG A 17 -6.15 -18.42 -14.68
C ARG A 17 -6.22 -17.09 -13.94
N PHE A 18 -6.60 -17.09 -12.66
CA PHE A 18 -6.64 -15.92 -11.79
C PHE A 18 -5.30 -15.18 -11.76
N GLN A 19 -4.20 -15.89 -11.48
CA GLN A 19 -2.86 -15.29 -11.44
C GLN A 19 -2.42 -14.73 -12.79
N THR A 20 -2.74 -15.42 -13.88
CA THR A 20 -2.41 -14.98 -15.24
C THR A 20 -3.15 -13.68 -15.60
N ASP A 21 -4.43 -13.59 -15.28
CA ASP A 21 -5.23 -12.40 -15.55
C ASP A 21 -4.80 -11.22 -14.68
N LEU A 22 -4.52 -11.42 -13.40
CA LEU A 22 -3.94 -10.37 -12.55
C LEU A 22 -2.60 -9.87 -13.08
N ALA A 23 -1.70 -10.76 -13.50
CA ALA A 23 -0.42 -10.37 -14.07
C ALA A 23 -0.61 -9.55 -15.37
N ARG A 24 -1.58 -9.93 -16.22
CA ARG A 24 -1.95 -9.19 -17.43
C ARG A 24 -2.45 -7.79 -17.10
N TYR A 25 -3.39 -7.65 -16.15
CA TYR A 25 -3.88 -6.34 -15.71
C TYR A 25 -2.75 -5.48 -15.11
N ALA A 26 -1.89 -6.07 -14.30
CA ALA A 26 -0.76 -5.38 -13.70
C ALA A 26 0.20 -4.78 -14.74
N GLN A 27 0.45 -5.44 -15.88
CA GLN A 27 1.37 -4.97 -16.91
C GLN A 27 0.97 -3.61 -17.51
N LEU A 28 -0.32 -3.34 -17.70
CA LEU A 28 -0.78 -2.04 -18.19
C LEU A 28 -0.57 -0.95 -17.14
N ILE A 29 -0.96 -1.23 -15.89
CA ILE A 29 -0.91 -0.24 -14.81
C ILE A 29 0.53 0.09 -14.44
N ARG A 30 1.45 -0.87 -14.45
CA ARG A 30 2.88 -0.62 -14.22
C ARG A 30 3.44 0.49 -15.11
N LYS A 31 2.99 0.60 -16.36
CA LYS A 31 3.41 1.67 -17.29
C LYS A 31 3.01 3.07 -16.80
N THR A 32 1.98 3.17 -15.98
CA THR A 32 1.45 4.46 -15.48
C THR A 32 2.04 4.89 -14.15
N LEU A 33 2.61 3.96 -13.34
CA LEU A 33 3.00 4.21 -11.95
C LEU A 33 4.00 5.36 -11.76
N LEU A 34 4.94 5.52 -12.69
CA LEU A 34 5.98 6.56 -12.62
C LEU A 34 5.67 7.78 -13.51
N ARG A 35 4.47 7.86 -14.04
CA ARG A 35 4.04 9.00 -14.85
C ARG A 35 3.20 9.97 -14.01
N THR A 36 3.34 11.24 -14.28
CA THR A 36 2.47 12.25 -13.65
C THR A 36 1.07 12.12 -14.24
N PRO A 37 0.02 11.92 -13.41
CA PRO A 37 -1.34 11.90 -13.91
C PRO A 37 -1.68 13.19 -14.65
N PRO A 38 -2.25 13.14 -15.86
CA PRO A 38 -2.68 14.33 -16.58
C PRO A 38 -3.91 14.96 -15.91
N ASP A 39 -3.99 16.28 -15.97
CA ASP A 39 -5.23 16.98 -15.64
C ASP A 39 -6.15 16.98 -16.87
N PRO A 40 -7.30 16.26 -16.86
CA PRO A 40 -8.20 16.18 -18.01
C PRO A 40 -8.91 17.51 -18.33
N THR A 41 -8.85 18.49 -17.44
CA THR A 41 -9.44 19.83 -17.61
C THR A 41 -8.42 20.86 -18.09
N SER A 42 -7.15 20.48 -18.18
CA SER A 42 -6.05 21.35 -18.58
C SER A 42 -5.78 21.29 -20.08
N PHE A 43 -5.56 22.46 -20.67
CA PHE A 43 -5.11 22.59 -22.06
C PHE A 43 -3.59 22.75 -22.20
N ARG A 44 -2.83 22.49 -21.14
CA ARG A 44 -1.37 22.54 -21.20
C ARG A 44 -0.85 21.43 -22.13
N PRO A 45 0.14 21.71 -22.99
CA PRO A 45 0.68 20.70 -23.91
C PRO A 45 1.11 19.39 -23.25
N ARG A 46 1.66 19.47 -22.03
CA ARG A 46 2.06 18.32 -21.25
C ARG A 46 0.86 17.41 -20.91
N ASP A 47 -0.23 18.00 -20.40
CA ASP A 47 -1.40 17.24 -20.00
C ASP A 47 -2.07 16.59 -21.22
N ILE A 48 -2.15 17.33 -22.34
CA ILE A 48 -2.67 16.81 -23.60
C ILE A 48 -1.82 15.62 -24.10
N MET A 49 -0.49 15.73 -24.08
CA MET A 49 0.40 14.65 -24.50
C MET A 49 0.26 13.41 -23.61
N GLU A 50 0.14 13.58 -22.29
CA GLU A 50 -0.08 12.47 -21.36
C GLU A 50 -1.45 11.82 -21.58
N LEU A 51 -2.51 12.60 -21.82
CA LEU A 51 -3.84 12.05 -22.17
C LEU A 51 -3.81 11.27 -23.48
N LEU A 52 -3.14 11.78 -24.52
CA LEU A 52 -2.99 11.07 -25.79
C LEU A 52 -2.19 9.79 -25.64
N TRP A 53 -1.11 9.82 -24.84
CA TRP A 53 -0.33 8.63 -24.54
C TRP A 53 -1.18 7.58 -23.81
N LEU A 54 -1.94 7.99 -22.80
CA LEU A 54 -2.83 7.11 -22.05
C LEU A 54 -3.91 6.52 -22.95
N ALA A 55 -4.57 7.37 -23.76
CA ALA A 55 -5.56 6.93 -24.72
C ALA A 55 -5.00 5.89 -25.70
N LYS A 56 -3.76 6.08 -26.19
CA LYS A 56 -3.07 5.10 -27.03
C LYS A 56 -2.86 3.76 -26.34
N GLN A 57 -2.51 3.75 -25.04
CA GLN A 57 -2.34 2.50 -24.28
C GLN A 57 -3.66 1.71 -24.24
N PHE A 58 -4.76 2.37 -23.92
CA PHE A 58 -6.08 1.73 -23.87
C PHE A 58 -6.61 1.35 -25.25
N TRP A 59 -6.43 2.22 -26.25
CA TRP A 59 -6.86 1.93 -27.61
C TRP A 59 -6.16 0.71 -28.22
N SER A 60 -4.91 0.49 -27.84
CA SER A 60 -4.12 -0.66 -28.34
C SER A 60 -4.59 -2.02 -27.81
N LEU A 61 -5.45 -2.04 -26.79
CA LEU A 61 -5.99 -3.29 -26.21
C LEU A 61 -7.05 -3.95 -27.10
N GLY A 62 -7.75 -3.16 -27.90
CA GLY A 62 -8.95 -3.62 -28.59
C GLY A 62 -10.18 -3.65 -27.67
N GLU A 63 -11.35 -3.83 -28.29
CA GLU A 63 -12.65 -3.65 -27.62
C GLU A 63 -12.85 -4.62 -26.45
N LYS A 64 -12.59 -5.92 -26.67
CA LYS A 64 -12.80 -6.95 -25.63
C LYS A 64 -11.93 -6.71 -24.41
N GLU A 65 -10.65 -6.50 -24.62
CA GLU A 65 -9.69 -6.33 -23.52
C GLU A 65 -9.94 -5.01 -22.77
N LEU A 66 -10.28 -3.94 -23.49
CA LEU A 66 -10.69 -2.67 -22.89
C LEU A 66 -11.93 -2.83 -21.98
N TYR A 67 -12.94 -3.58 -22.43
CA TYR A 67 -14.12 -3.88 -21.63
C TYR A 67 -13.74 -4.65 -20.35
N GLU A 68 -12.90 -5.67 -20.46
CA GLU A 68 -12.40 -6.44 -19.30
C GLU A 68 -11.66 -5.55 -18.31
N TYR A 69 -10.84 -4.61 -18.77
CA TYR A 69 -10.16 -3.64 -17.90
C TYR A 69 -11.16 -2.71 -17.19
N ILE A 70 -12.11 -2.13 -17.92
CA ILE A 70 -13.12 -1.24 -17.32
C ILE A 70 -13.92 -2.00 -16.27
N ARG A 71 -14.36 -3.23 -16.58
CA ARG A 71 -15.07 -4.09 -15.66
C ARG A 71 -14.24 -4.32 -14.39
N PHE A 72 -12.99 -4.75 -14.53
CA PHE A 72 -12.07 -5.00 -13.42
C PHE A 72 -11.86 -3.77 -12.53
N PHE A 73 -11.67 -2.59 -13.12
CA PHE A 73 -11.47 -1.36 -12.35
C PHE A 73 -12.70 -0.87 -11.60
N THR A 74 -13.88 -1.29 -12.00
CA THR A 74 -15.14 -0.82 -11.41
C THR A 74 -15.81 -1.83 -10.50
N MET A 75 -15.47 -3.12 -10.62
CA MET A 75 -16.09 -4.16 -9.81
C MET A 75 -15.48 -4.26 -8.42
N SER A 76 -16.16 -4.95 -7.52
CA SER A 76 -15.64 -5.27 -6.20
C SER A 76 -14.64 -6.43 -6.24
N ALA A 77 -13.81 -6.56 -5.20
CA ALA A 77 -12.94 -7.72 -5.06
C ALA A 77 -13.73 -9.02 -4.96
N ALA A 78 -14.87 -9.00 -4.25
CA ALA A 78 -15.75 -10.15 -4.12
C ALA A 78 -16.27 -10.61 -5.48
N ASP A 79 -16.88 -9.70 -6.28
CA ASP A 79 -17.39 -10.03 -7.60
C ASP A 79 -16.28 -10.54 -8.54
N PHE A 80 -15.08 -9.97 -8.45
CA PHE A 80 -13.95 -10.43 -9.25
C PHE A 80 -13.52 -11.84 -8.86
N LEU A 81 -13.51 -12.17 -7.58
CA LEU A 81 -13.14 -13.50 -7.10
C LEU A 81 -14.20 -14.56 -7.40
N ASP A 82 -15.48 -14.17 -7.45
CA ASP A 82 -16.58 -15.04 -7.84
C ASP A 82 -16.48 -15.51 -9.30
N ASP A 83 -15.80 -14.77 -10.18
CA ASP A 83 -15.52 -15.20 -11.55
C ASP A 83 -14.56 -16.41 -11.62
N TYR A 84 -13.83 -16.70 -10.54
CA TYR A 84 -12.78 -17.73 -10.51
C TYR A 84 -13.05 -18.84 -9.50
N PHE A 85 -13.52 -18.51 -8.29
CA PHE A 85 -13.52 -19.42 -7.15
C PHE A 85 -14.92 -19.68 -6.62
N GLU A 86 -15.11 -20.90 -6.10
CA GLU A 86 -16.36 -21.35 -5.48
C GLU A 86 -16.25 -21.41 -3.95
N ASP A 87 -15.07 -21.81 -3.42
CA ASP A 87 -14.85 -21.98 -1.99
C ASP A 87 -14.66 -20.64 -1.26
N ASP A 88 -15.49 -20.36 -0.26
CA ASP A 88 -15.49 -19.11 0.48
C ASP A 88 -14.20 -18.83 1.24
N LEU A 89 -13.50 -19.84 1.72
CA LEU A 89 -12.22 -19.64 2.41
C LEU A 89 -11.13 -19.23 1.42
N ILE A 90 -11.11 -19.86 0.23
CA ILE A 90 -10.18 -19.50 -0.83
C ILE A 90 -10.44 -18.06 -1.28
N LYS A 91 -11.71 -17.70 -1.52
CA LYS A 91 -12.09 -16.31 -1.85
C LYS A 91 -11.64 -15.33 -0.79
N SER A 92 -11.89 -15.62 0.49
CA SER A 92 -11.49 -14.73 1.60
C SER A 92 -9.98 -14.55 1.69
N ALA A 93 -9.22 -15.63 1.53
CA ALA A 93 -7.77 -15.56 1.51
C ALA A 93 -7.24 -14.72 0.35
N MET A 94 -7.86 -14.85 -0.84
CA MET A 94 -7.49 -14.08 -2.03
C MET A 94 -7.99 -12.63 -2.01
N ALA A 95 -9.04 -12.33 -1.21
CA ALA A 95 -9.57 -10.99 -1.05
C ALA A 95 -8.73 -10.12 -0.10
N SER A 96 -7.99 -10.73 0.82
CA SER A 96 -7.18 -10.02 1.83
C SER A 96 -6.32 -8.90 1.24
N PRO A 97 -5.54 -9.10 0.15
CA PRO A 97 -4.79 -8.03 -0.49
C PRO A 97 -5.66 -6.88 -1.04
N GLY A 98 -6.93 -7.12 -1.33
CA GLY A 98 -7.86 -6.14 -1.90
C GLY A 98 -8.34 -5.06 -0.92
N VAL A 99 -8.07 -5.21 0.38
CA VAL A 99 -8.49 -4.26 1.41
C VAL A 99 -7.33 -3.65 2.20
N ILE A 100 -6.10 -4.08 1.95
CA ILE A 100 -4.92 -3.56 2.64
C ILE A 100 -4.62 -2.12 2.20
N GLY A 101 -4.47 -1.22 3.18
CA GLY A 101 -4.08 0.17 2.93
C GLY A 101 -5.18 1.03 2.29
N THR A 102 -6.41 0.57 2.28
CA THR A 102 -7.55 1.29 1.72
C THR A 102 -8.71 1.39 2.71
N ALA A 103 -9.58 2.36 2.50
CA ALA A 103 -10.82 2.54 3.23
C ALA A 103 -12.01 1.97 2.42
N LEU A 104 -11.87 0.75 1.92
CA LEU A 104 -12.86 0.01 1.15
C LEU A 104 -13.07 -1.38 1.76
N GLY A 105 -14.29 -1.89 1.68
CA GLY A 105 -14.61 -3.29 1.96
C GLY A 105 -14.48 -4.16 0.71
N VAL A 106 -14.59 -5.47 0.88
CA VAL A 106 -14.44 -6.44 -0.22
C VAL A 106 -15.57 -6.34 -1.26
N TYR A 107 -16.74 -5.84 -0.87
CA TYR A 107 -17.87 -5.57 -1.77
C TYR A 107 -17.94 -4.13 -2.28
N SER A 108 -16.97 -3.28 -1.91
CA SER A 108 -16.93 -1.90 -2.40
C SER A 108 -16.54 -1.86 -3.88
N PRO A 109 -17.27 -1.12 -4.74
CA PRO A 109 -16.87 -0.92 -6.13
C PRO A 109 -15.45 -0.39 -6.25
N GLY A 110 -14.67 -0.94 -7.18
CA GLY A 110 -13.27 -0.58 -7.40
C GLY A 110 -12.27 -1.29 -6.48
N SER A 111 -12.71 -2.10 -5.50
CA SER A 111 -11.79 -2.81 -4.62
C SER A 111 -11.01 -3.93 -5.33
N ALA A 112 -11.51 -4.46 -6.46
CA ALA A 112 -10.76 -5.41 -7.28
C ALA A 112 -9.41 -4.84 -7.76
N TYR A 113 -9.35 -3.55 -8.08
CA TYR A 113 -8.12 -2.88 -8.48
C TYR A 113 -7.01 -2.96 -7.40
N ILE A 114 -7.37 -2.97 -6.12
CA ILE A 114 -6.39 -3.00 -5.03
C ILE A 114 -5.58 -4.30 -5.04
N LEU A 115 -6.16 -5.41 -5.51
CA LEU A 115 -5.46 -6.68 -5.67
C LEU A 115 -4.19 -6.55 -6.54
N LEU A 116 -4.19 -5.64 -7.53
CA LEU A 116 -3.03 -5.44 -8.41
C LEU A 116 -1.80 -4.92 -7.67
N HIS A 117 -1.97 -4.12 -6.62
CA HIS A 117 -0.84 -3.55 -5.89
C HIS A 117 0.09 -4.61 -5.32
N HIS A 118 -0.42 -5.80 -5.05
CA HIS A 118 0.34 -6.93 -4.52
C HIS A 118 1.02 -7.78 -5.58
N VAL A 119 0.68 -7.58 -6.86
CA VAL A 119 1.25 -8.34 -7.99
C VAL A 119 2.01 -7.45 -8.98
N MET A 120 2.16 -6.16 -8.69
CA MET A 120 2.88 -5.20 -9.54
C MET A 120 4.36 -5.06 -9.20
N GLY A 121 4.82 -5.61 -8.09
CA GLY A 121 6.24 -5.59 -7.69
C GLY A 121 7.12 -6.27 -8.75
N ASP A 122 8.39 -5.89 -8.76
CA ASP A 122 9.40 -6.49 -9.64
C ASP A 122 10.70 -6.60 -8.86
N VAL A 123 11.19 -7.81 -8.69
CA VAL A 123 12.48 -8.09 -8.10
C VAL A 123 13.29 -8.90 -9.11
N ASP A 124 14.30 -8.26 -9.69
CA ASP A 124 15.18 -8.84 -10.70
C ASP A 124 14.44 -9.49 -11.90
N GLY A 125 13.38 -8.83 -12.38
CA GLY A 125 12.55 -9.28 -13.49
C GLY A 125 11.45 -10.28 -13.09
N ASN A 126 11.34 -10.66 -11.81
CA ASN A 126 10.26 -11.50 -11.31
C ASN A 126 9.07 -10.62 -10.90
N ILE A 127 8.07 -10.54 -11.77
CA ILE A 127 6.85 -9.76 -11.54
C ILE A 127 6.03 -10.42 -10.44
N GLY A 128 5.52 -9.59 -9.51
CA GLY A 128 4.78 -10.04 -8.34
C GLY A 128 5.64 -10.51 -7.17
N ALA A 129 6.97 -10.53 -7.33
CA ALA A 129 7.87 -10.90 -6.26
C ALA A 129 8.01 -9.79 -5.21
N TRP A 130 8.22 -10.22 -3.96
CA TRP A 130 8.47 -9.34 -2.82
C TRP A 130 9.91 -9.46 -2.37
N GLY A 131 10.57 -8.32 -2.17
CA GLY A 131 11.90 -8.25 -1.60
C GLY A 131 11.86 -7.91 -0.12
N LEU A 132 12.74 -8.53 0.66
CA LEU A 132 12.94 -8.24 2.07
C LEU A 132 14.35 -7.71 2.29
N ALA A 133 14.48 -6.55 2.94
CA ALA A 133 15.77 -6.01 3.27
C ALA A 133 16.39 -6.79 4.43
N ARG A 134 17.61 -7.29 4.23
CA ARG A 134 18.37 -7.91 5.34
C ARG A 134 18.64 -6.88 6.45
N GLY A 135 18.35 -7.25 7.68
CA GLY A 135 18.36 -6.34 8.84
C GLY A 135 17.04 -5.57 9.02
N GLY A 136 15.99 -5.96 8.28
CA GLY A 136 14.65 -5.38 8.37
C GLY A 136 14.53 -4.02 7.69
N MET A 137 13.38 -3.38 7.85
CA MET A 137 13.09 -2.07 7.25
C MET A 137 14.04 -0.96 7.70
N GLY A 138 14.57 -1.03 8.92
CA GLY A 138 15.57 -0.09 9.44
C GLY A 138 16.88 -0.09 8.64
N ALA A 139 17.23 -1.20 7.99
CA ALA A 139 18.42 -1.28 7.13
C ALA A 139 18.30 -0.35 5.90
N ILE A 140 17.10 -0.20 5.36
CA ILE A 140 16.85 0.74 4.24
C ILE A 140 17.10 2.17 4.70
N SER A 141 16.55 2.56 5.86
CA SER A 141 16.77 3.90 6.43
C SER A 141 18.25 4.16 6.72
N LYS A 142 18.97 3.17 7.25
CA LYS A 142 20.42 3.28 7.49
C LYS A 142 21.20 3.44 6.19
N SER A 143 20.85 2.70 5.14
CA SER A 143 21.50 2.80 3.85
C SER A 143 21.30 4.20 3.23
N LEU A 144 20.08 4.74 3.28
CA LEU A 144 19.80 6.10 2.83
C LEU A 144 20.54 7.16 3.66
N ALA A 145 20.59 6.99 4.99
CA ALA A 145 21.35 7.86 5.87
C ALA A 145 22.85 7.86 5.56
N GLY A 146 23.42 6.67 5.32
CA GLY A 146 24.82 6.54 4.90
C GLY A 146 25.10 7.27 3.59
N ALA A 147 24.27 7.06 2.57
CA ALA A 147 24.41 7.73 1.28
C ALA A 147 24.30 9.26 1.40
N LEU A 148 23.37 9.76 2.23
CA LEU A 148 23.24 11.19 2.50
C LEU A 148 24.52 11.76 3.12
N GLN A 149 25.08 11.07 4.13
CA GLN A 149 26.32 11.50 4.79
C GLN A 149 27.53 11.46 3.86
N GLU A 150 27.65 10.45 2.99
CA GLU A 150 28.71 10.37 1.97
C GLU A 150 28.65 11.57 1.00
N HIS A 151 27.46 12.12 0.77
CA HIS A 151 27.28 13.34 -0.03
C HIS A 151 27.34 14.65 0.79
N GLY A 152 27.83 14.61 2.04
CA GLY A 152 27.98 15.78 2.90
C GLY A 152 26.69 16.26 3.57
N GLY A 153 25.64 15.45 3.56
CA GLY A 153 24.39 15.78 4.25
C GLY A 153 24.50 15.56 5.76
N GLU A 154 23.78 16.36 6.53
CA GLU A 154 23.67 16.26 7.98
C GLU A 154 22.35 15.64 8.39
N ILE A 155 22.37 14.82 9.44
CA ILE A 155 21.18 14.22 10.06
C ILE A 155 21.09 14.72 11.49
N LYS A 156 19.98 15.36 11.83
CA LYS A 156 19.65 15.77 13.18
C LYS A 156 18.50 14.91 13.71
N THR A 157 18.74 14.16 14.76
CA THR A 157 17.71 13.41 15.50
C THR A 157 17.24 14.22 16.71
N ASN A 158 16.07 13.90 17.25
CA ASN A 158 15.44 14.66 18.34
C ASN A 158 15.29 16.15 18.00
N ALA A 159 15.03 16.46 16.73
CA ALA A 159 14.89 17.79 16.17
C ALA A 159 13.50 17.91 15.52
N GLY A 160 12.46 17.83 16.34
CA GLY A 160 11.07 18.02 15.90
C GLY A 160 10.91 19.39 15.28
N VAL A 161 10.25 19.46 14.14
CA VAL A 161 9.94 20.72 13.45
C VAL A 161 8.59 21.22 13.93
N GLU A 162 8.57 22.41 14.52
CA GLU A 162 7.37 23.09 14.98
C GLU A 162 6.73 23.89 13.85
N LYS A 163 7.55 24.66 13.10
CA LYS A 163 7.03 25.58 12.10
C LYS A 163 7.91 25.66 10.86
N ILE A 164 7.29 25.89 9.70
CA ILE A 164 7.96 26.25 8.45
C ILE A 164 7.91 27.78 8.33
N LEU A 165 9.08 28.39 8.17
CA LEU A 165 9.22 29.83 7.99
C LEU A 165 8.86 30.22 6.56
N VAL A 166 7.94 31.16 6.40
CA VAL A 166 7.55 31.72 5.10
C VAL A 166 7.84 33.22 5.06
N LYS A 167 8.50 33.64 4.00
CA LYS A 167 8.76 35.07 3.72
C LYS A 167 8.42 35.34 2.26
N GLU A 168 7.58 36.36 2.05
CA GLU A 168 7.16 36.76 0.69
C GLU A 168 6.64 35.58 -0.17
N GLY A 169 5.85 34.68 0.45
CA GLY A 169 5.27 33.51 -0.22
C GLY A 169 6.26 32.40 -0.54
N LYS A 170 7.45 32.40 0.05
CA LYS A 170 8.48 31.35 -0.11
C LYS A 170 8.85 30.74 1.24
N ALA A 171 8.94 29.42 1.30
CA ALA A 171 9.53 28.75 2.45
C ALA A 171 11.04 29.05 2.49
N THR A 172 11.52 29.54 3.64
CA THR A 172 12.90 29.99 3.83
C THR A 172 13.65 29.22 4.92
N GLY A 173 12.97 28.40 5.70
CA GLY A 173 13.57 27.66 6.79
C GLY A 173 12.53 26.93 7.62
N VAL A 174 12.98 26.39 8.73
CA VAL A 174 12.14 25.76 9.76
C VAL A 174 12.52 26.22 11.16
N VAL A 175 11.56 26.21 12.07
CA VAL A 175 11.77 26.38 13.50
C VAL A 175 11.65 25.00 14.16
N LEU A 176 12.61 24.62 14.97
CA LEU A 176 12.57 23.40 15.75
C LEU A 176 11.82 23.62 17.07
N GLU A 177 11.33 22.54 17.67
CA GLU A 177 10.64 22.58 18.98
C GLU A 177 11.46 23.18 20.11
N ASN A 178 12.79 23.20 19.99
CA ASN A 178 13.70 23.82 20.96
C ASN A 178 13.94 25.33 20.67
N GLY A 179 13.29 25.89 19.65
CA GLY A 179 13.40 27.29 19.23
C GLY A 179 14.54 27.59 18.24
N ASP A 180 15.36 26.61 17.87
CA ASP A 180 16.41 26.82 16.86
C ASP A 180 15.80 27.03 15.48
N GLU A 181 16.35 28.01 14.72
CA GLU A 181 15.98 28.23 13.33
C GLU A 181 17.02 27.66 12.37
N LEU A 182 16.56 26.92 11.37
CA LEU A 182 17.38 26.41 10.29
C LEU A 182 16.92 27.01 8.96
N GLN A 183 17.82 27.72 8.30
CA GLN A 183 17.55 28.36 7.02
C GLN A 183 17.89 27.42 5.84
N ALA A 184 17.04 27.39 4.81
CA ALA A 184 17.28 26.63 3.59
C ALA A 184 16.53 27.25 2.40
N ASN A 185 17.08 27.06 1.20
CA ASN A 185 16.45 27.53 -0.04
C ASN A 185 15.27 26.65 -0.50
N ILE A 186 15.25 25.38 -0.06
CA ILE A 186 14.21 24.40 -0.37
C ILE A 186 13.87 23.65 0.90
N ILE A 187 12.59 23.58 1.22
CA ILE A 187 12.05 22.79 2.32
C ILE A 187 11.25 21.64 1.74
N VAL A 188 11.58 20.42 2.13
CA VAL A 188 10.87 19.19 1.74
C VAL A 188 10.25 18.56 2.99
N SER A 189 8.94 18.41 2.99
CA SER A 189 8.22 17.74 4.07
C SER A 189 7.73 16.38 3.62
N ASN A 190 8.00 15.34 4.40
CA ASN A 190 7.40 14.01 4.26
C ASN A 190 6.29 13.73 5.27
N LEU A 191 5.86 14.75 6.03
CA LEU A 191 4.64 14.68 6.81
C LEU A 191 3.42 14.57 5.87
N ASP A 192 2.29 14.09 6.38
CA ASP A 192 1.07 14.19 5.62
C ASP A 192 0.69 15.65 5.29
N ALA A 193 -0.07 15.84 4.22
CA ALA A 193 -0.44 17.17 3.73
C ALA A 193 -1.19 17.98 4.79
N LYS A 194 -2.03 17.33 5.61
CA LYS A 194 -2.78 18.04 6.64
C LYS A 194 -1.82 18.63 7.69
N ARG A 195 -0.93 17.83 8.26
CA ARG A 195 0.05 18.31 9.24
C ARG A 195 0.95 19.39 8.66
N THR A 196 1.50 19.16 7.48
CA THR A 196 2.40 20.12 6.83
C THR A 196 1.73 21.50 6.70
N PHE A 197 0.52 21.56 6.14
CA PHE A 197 -0.12 22.82 5.77
C PHE A 197 -1.06 23.40 6.82
N THR A 198 -1.49 22.63 7.83
CA THR A 198 -2.39 23.17 8.87
C THR A 198 -1.79 23.19 10.27
N GLN A 199 -0.64 22.53 10.49
CA GLN A 199 0.04 22.54 11.80
C GLN A 199 1.40 23.20 11.75
N CYS A 200 2.17 23.00 10.65
CA CYS A 200 3.52 23.59 10.53
C CYS A 200 3.53 24.92 9.75
N MET A 201 2.40 25.41 9.24
CA MET A 201 2.31 26.69 8.51
C MET A 201 1.12 27.49 9.00
N ASP A 202 1.23 28.83 8.97
CA ASP A 202 0.10 29.69 9.24
C ASP A 202 -0.84 29.75 8.02
N GLU A 203 -2.14 29.81 8.26
CA GLU A 203 -3.15 29.93 7.21
C GLU A 203 -2.89 31.16 6.29
N ALA A 204 -2.43 32.25 6.88
CA ALA A 204 -2.13 33.49 6.16
C ALA A 204 -0.97 33.36 5.14
N ASP A 205 -0.10 32.38 5.32
CA ASP A 205 1.04 32.12 4.44
C ASP A 205 0.67 31.27 3.22
N LEU A 206 -0.57 30.77 3.16
CA LEU A 206 -1.04 29.85 2.14
C LEU A 206 -2.14 30.45 1.26
N PRO A 207 -2.18 30.10 -0.03
CA PRO A 207 -3.36 30.34 -0.83
C PRO A 207 -4.59 29.68 -0.18
N PRO A 208 -5.74 30.38 -0.02
CA PRO A 208 -6.93 29.84 0.66
C PRO A 208 -7.39 28.49 0.09
N SER A 209 -7.21 28.28 -1.22
CA SER A 209 -7.55 27.01 -1.87
C SER A 209 -6.66 25.84 -1.43
N ILE A 210 -5.41 26.08 -1.11
CA ILE A 210 -4.46 25.07 -0.64
C ILE A 210 -4.77 24.72 0.82
N TYR A 211 -4.95 25.73 1.68
CA TYR A 211 -5.31 25.51 3.08
C TYR A 211 -6.59 24.67 3.20
N LYS A 212 -7.65 25.07 2.47
CA LYS A 212 -8.92 24.32 2.47
C LYS A 212 -8.79 22.90 1.97
N LYS A 213 -7.95 22.63 0.94
CA LYS A 213 -7.67 21.27 0.48
C LYS A 213 -6.95 20.45 1.54
N ALA A 214 -5.97 21.03 2.23
CA ALA A 214 -5.23 20.37 3.30
C ALA A 214 -6.12 20.10 4.52
N GLU A 215 -6.94 21.06 4.92
CA GLU A 215 -7.91 20.91 6.00
C GLU A 215 -8.88 19.74 5.73
N ASN A 216 -9.38 19.63 4.50
CA ASN A 216 -10.30 18.57 4.08
C ASN A 216 -9.61 17.25 3.72
N PHE A 217 -8.26 17.20 3.74
CA PHE A 217 -7.52 16.00 3.41
C PHE A 217 -7.81 14.90 4.43
N LYS A 218 -8.29 13.76 3.92
CA LYS A 218 -8.69 12.63 4.77
C LYS A 218 -7.48 11.75 5.06
N ILE A 219 -7.13 11.62 6.33
CA ILE A 219 -6.09 10.73 6.85
C ILE A 219 -6.70 9.72 7.81
N ARG A 220 -7.47 8.79 7.26
CA ARG A 220 -8.08 7.72 8.06
C ARG A 220 -7.31 6.43 7.81
N GLY A 221 -6.73 5.87 8.87
CA GLY A 221 -6.21 4.51 8.85
C GLY A 221 -7.35 3.50 8.91
N SER A 222 -7.19 2.36 8.22
CA SER A 222 -8.11 1.23 8.26
C SER A 222 -7.52 0.02 8.98
N SER A 223 -6.24 0.05 9.33
CA SER A 223 -5.52 -1.09 9.93
C SER A 223 -4.70 -0.67 11.14
N GLY A 224 -4.64 -1.54 12.12
CA GLY A 224 -3.70 -1.48 13.24
C GLY A 224 -2.54 -2.46 13.00
N LYS A 225 -1.33 -2.09 13.39
CA LYS A 225 -0.17 -2.97 13.38
C LYS A 225 0.33 -3.23 14.78
N VAL A 226 0.50 -4.52 15.10
CA VAL A 226 1.10 -4.96 16.38
C VAL A 226 2.41 -5.67 16.08
N ASN A 227 3.51 -5.20 16.69
CA ASN A 227 4.78 -5.91 16.66
C ASN A 227 4.92 -6.73 17.94
N ILE A 228 5.19 -8.02 17.79
CA ILE A 228 5.24 -8.96 18.91
C ILE A 228 6.67 -9.52 18.99
N ALA A 229 7.33 -9.31 20.13
CA ALA A 229 8.62 -9.94 20.45
C ALA A 229 8.33 -11.29 21.11
N LEU A 230 8.85 -12.37 20.52
CA LEU A 230 8.66 -13.73 20.98
C LEU A 230 9.98 -14.34 21.45
N SER A 231 9.92 -15.25 22.43
CA SER A 231 11.09 -16.02 22.88
C SER A 231 11.48 -17.16 21.92
N GLY A 232 10.70 -17.42 20.90
CA GLY A 232 10.93 -18.41 19.85
C GLY A 232 9.83 -18.39 18.81
N LEU A 233 9.99 -19.13 17.73
CA LEU A 233 8.99 -19.22 16.66
C LEU A 233 7.69 -19.84 17.19
N PRO A 234 6.52 -19.31 16.80
CA PRO A 234 5.24 -19.85 17.22
C PRO A 234 5.00 -21.23 16.65
N LYS A 235 4.23 -22.03 17.38
CA LYS A 235 3.72 -23.31 16.95
C LYS A 235 2.23 -23.18 16.67
N PHE A 236 1.84 -23.37 15.43
CA PHE A 236 0.43 -23.37 15.04
C PHE A 236 -0.17 -24.76 15.28
N ASN A 237 -1.32 -24.79 15.92
CA ASN A 237 -2.09 -26.02 16.10
C ASN A 237 -2.57 -26.52 14.74
N ASN A 238 -2.71 -27.84 14.62
CA ASN A 238 -3.22 -28.49 13.39
C ASN A 238 -2.34 -28.31 12.14
N VAL A 239 -1.07 -27.90 12.31
CA VAL A 239 -0.09 -27.82 11.21
C VAL A 239 1.00 -28.85 11.45
N ALA A 240 1.15 -29.79 10.50
CA ALA A 240 2.12 -30.91 10.62
C ALA A 240 3.57 -30.42 10.65
N ASP A 241 3.92 -29.40 9.86
CA ASP A 241 5.26 -28.82 9.82
C ASP A 241 5.22 -27.29 9.92
N ASN A 242 5.50 -26.78 11.11
CA ASN A 242 5.51 -25.35 11.38
C ASN A 242 6.65 -24.58 10.68
N ARG A 243 7.66 -25.26 10.13
CA ARG A 243 8.78 -24.59 9.44
C ARG A 243 8.31 -23.85 8.19
N TYR A 244 7.37 -24.43 7.46
CA TYR A 244 6.84 -23.81 6.24
C TYR A 244 5.88 -22.67 6.55
N ILE A 245 4.96 -22.85 7.50
CA ILE A 245 3.99 -21.82 7.85
C ILE A 245 4.66 -20.59 8.44
N ASN A 246 5.72 -20.75 9.23
CA ASN A 246 6.48 -19.63 9.80
C ASN A 246 7.22 -18.81 8.73
N ARG A 247 7.45 -19.37 7.54
CA ARG A 247 8.07 -18.67 6.40
C ARG A 247 7.07 -18.11 5.41
N GLY A 248 5.79 -18.24 5.64
CA GLY A 248 4.71 -17.66 4.85
C GLY A 248 4.07 -16.45 5.52
N GLY A 249 3.23 -15.73 4.80
CA GLY A 249 2.20 -14.89 5.39
C GLY A 249 1.09 -15.79 5.91
N GLN A 250 0.60 -15.50 7.11
CA GLN A 250 -0.55 -16.18 7.68
C GLN A 250 -1.73 -15.22 7.63
N ALA A 251 -2.82 -15.64 7.00
CA ALA A 251 -4.07 -14.90 6.98
C ALA A 251 -5.08 -15.62 7.88
N PHE A 252 -5.59 -14.91 8.87
CA PHE A 252 -6.69 -15.35 9.72
C PHE A 252 -7.93 -14.62 9.24
N VAL A 253 -8.59 -15.24 8.28
CA VAL A 253 -9.78 -14.70 7.62
C VAL A 253 -10.96 -15.62 7.89
N GLY A 254 -12.12 -15.04 8.07
CA GLY A 254 -13.38 -15.78 8.13
C GLY A 254 -13.97 -15.99 6.73
N SER A 255 -15.01 -15.27 6.42
CA SER A 255 -15.63 -15.19 5.10
C SER A 255 -15.49 -13.79 4.52
N LEU A 256 -15.82 -13.61 3.23
CA LEU A 256 -15.94 -12.29 2.63
C LEU A 256 -16.90 -11.40 3.41
N GLU A 257 -17.99 -11.97 3.92
CA GLU A 257 -18.94 -11.25 4.75
C GLU A 257 -18.34 -10.78 6.09
N THR A 258 -17.48 -11.58 6.73
CA THR A 258 -16.78 -11.17 7.95
C THR A 258 -15.85 -9.99 7.67
N MET A 259 -15.15 -10.00 6.54
CA MET A 259 -14.29 -8.88 6.12
C MET A 259 -15.13 -7.62 5.87
N GLU A 260 -16.29 -7.72 5.25
CA GLU A 260 -17.18 -6.59 5.02
C GLU A 260 -17.74 -6.04 6.34
N ARG A 261 -18.16 -6.89 7.29
CA ARG A 261 -18.58 -6.43 8.63
C ARG A 261 -17.47 -5.68 9.38
N ALA A 262 -16.20 -6.07 9.20
CA ALA A 262 -15.08 -5.32 9.75
C ALA A 262 -15.01 -3.91 9.15
N TYR A 263 -15.21 -3.79 7.83
CA TYR A 263 -15.30 -2.50 7.16
C TYR A 263 -16.53 -1.68 7.59
N ASP A 264 -17.68 -2.31 7.83
CA ASP A 264 -18.87 -1.64 8.37
C ASP A 264 -18.60 -1.02 9.74
N CYS A 265 -17.90 -1.72 10.63
CA CYS A 265 -17.46 -1.15 11.90
C CYS A 265 -16.58 0.09 11.70
N TRP A 266 -15.63 0.03 10.77
CA TRP A 266 -14.76 1.16 10.44
C TRP A 266 -15.55 2.37 9.88
N LYS A 267 -16.54 2.16 9.01
CA LYS A 267 -17.43 3.24 8.51
C LYS A 267 -18.12 3.99 9.64
N HIS A 268 -18.46 3.28 10.70
CA HIS A 268 -19.11 3.85 11.89
C HIS A 268 -18.13 4.35 12.97
N GLY A 269 -16.83 4.38 12.69
CA GLY A 269 -15.79 4.85 13.63
C GLY A 269 -15.60 3.92 14.83
N ARG A 270 -15.90 2.64 14.70
CA ARG A 270 -15.75 1.62 15.73
C ARG A 270 -14.69 0.60 15.36
N TRP A 271 -14.11 -0.05 16.36
CA TRP A 271 -13.29 -1.24 16.18
C TRP A 271 -14.15 -2.38 15.65
N SER A 272 -13.54 -3.26 14.83
CA SER A 272 -14.19 -4.50 14.44
C SER A 272 -14.18 -5.49 15.61
N ASP A 273 -15.32 -6.09 15.88
CA ASP A 273 -15.46 -7.15 16.89
C ASP A 273 -14.81 -8.47 16.38
N ASP A 274 -14.72 -8.63 15.06
CA ASP A 274 -14.14 -9.79 14.39
C ASP A 274 -13.26 -9.30 13.22
N PRO A 275 -12.03 -8.81 13.52
CA PRO A 275 -11.13 -8.33 12.50
C PRO A 275 -10.50 -9.50 11.72
N PHE A 276 -10.29 -9.33 10.42
CA PHE A 276 -9.35 -10.21 9.75
C PHE A 276 -7.91 -9.78 10.12
N ILE A 277 -7.02 -10.76 10.21
CA ILE A 277 -5.64 -10.53 10.67
C ILE A 277 -4.68 -11.16 9.67
N GLU A 278 -3.66 -10.42 9.32
CA GLU A 278 -2.48 -10.97 8.64
C GLU A 278 -1.28 -10.91 9.57
N SER A 279 -0.48 -11.95 9.55
CA SER A 279 0.76 -11.99 10.28
C SER A 279 1.92 -12.44 9.40
N VAL A 280 3.10 -11.93 9.71
CA VAL A 280 4.37 -12.35 9.10
C VAL A 280 5.41 -12.49 10.20
N ILE A 281 6.33 -13.43 10.04
CA ILE A 281 7.41 -13.69 11.00
C ILE A 281 8.75 -13.41 10.30
N PRO A 282 9.20 -12.14 10.28
CA PRO A 282 10.40 -11.75 9.53
C PRO A 282 11.66 -12.52 9.96
N SER A 283 11.79 -12.85 11.24
CA SER A 283 12.94 -13.59 11.76
C SER A 283 13.05 -15.04 11.26
N ALA A 284 11.96 -15.60 10.72
CA ALA A 284 12.01 -16.91 10.06
C ALA A 284 12.75 -16.90 8.72
N TRP A 285 12.89 -15.73 8.11
CA TRP A 285 13.62 -15.51 6.85
C TRP A 285 14.97 -14.82 7.08
N ASP A 286 14.97 -13.80 7.93
CA ASP A 286 16.15 -13.01 8.26
C ASP A 286 16.42 -13.06 9.77
N PRO A 287 17.28 -13.97 10.20
CA PRO A 287 17.59 -14.10 11.64
C PRO A 287 18.31 -12.86 12.22
N THR A 288 18.74 -11.92 11.38
CA THR A 288 19.42 -10.69 11.86
C THR A 288 18.44 -9.68 12.46
N VAL A 289 17.12 -9.85 12.28
CA VAL A 289 16.10 -8.97 12.87
C VAL A 289 15.70 -9.35 14.30
N ALA A 290 16.22 -10.47 14.80
CA ALA A 290 16.01 -10.93 16.16
C ALA A 290 17.35 -11.11 16.88
N PRO A 291 17.39 -10.97 18.23
CA PRO A 291 18.59 -11.33 19.00
C PRO A 291 18.95 -12.82 18.85
N PRO A 292 20.23 -13.19 18.97
CA PRO A 292 20.65 -14.58 18.90
C PRO A 292 19.83 -15.48 19.84
N GLY A 293 19.30 -16.58 19.33
CA GLY A 293 18.49 -17.56 20.08
C GLY A 293 17.02 -17.16 20.29
N LYS A 294 16.57 -16.14 19.61
CA LYS A 294 15.17 -15.68 19.64
C LYS A 294 14.52 -15.83 18.27
#